data_9c335ef79cb6d001d103e04c0df5509b
#
_entry.id   9c335ef79cb6d001d103e04c0df5509b
#
_cell.length_a   1.000
_cell.length_b   1.000
_cell.length_c   1.000
_cell.angle_alpha   90.00
_cell.angle_beta   90.00
_cell.angle_gamma   90.00
#
_symmetry.space_group_name_H-M   'P 1'
#
loop_
_entity.id
_entity.type
_entity.pdbx_description
1 polymer ?
#
loop_
_entity_poly.entity_id
_entity_poly.type
_entity_poly.pdbx_seq_one_letter_code
_entity_poly.pdbx_strand_id
1 'polypeptide(L)'
;MARISGIDLPRDKRIEVALTYIYGIGPARAAEVLAKTGIDADIRVKDLTEEQEAQLRDVIEHNYLIESDLRRETAMNIKRLSEIGCYRGLRHRRGLPVHGQRTKTNARTRKGPKKTIANKKK
;
A
#
# COMPACT_ATOMS: atom_id res chain seq x y z
N MET A 1 -13.09 -13.05 -14.00
CA MET A 1 -12.64 -12.26 -12.84
C MET A 1 -11.41 -11.46 -13.21
N ALA A 2 -11.43 -10.16 -12.99
CA ALA A 2 -10.31 -9.30 -13.36
C ALA A 2 -9.15 -9.49 -12.38
N ARG A 3 -7.96 -9.64 -12.93
CA ARG A 3 -6.76 -9.85 -12.13
C ARG A 3 -5.62 -8.99 -12.65
N ILE A 4 -5.09 -8.12 -11.80
CA ILE A 4 -4.00 -7.21 -12.14
C ILE A 4 -2.88 -7.38 -11.13
N SER A 5 -1.67 -7.62 -11.63
CA SER A 5 -0.47 -7.82 -10.80
C SER A 5 -0.65 -8.87 -9.70
N GLY A 6 -1.38 -9.91 -10.03
CA GLY A 6 -1.64 -11.01 -9.09
C GLY A 6 -2.77 -10.76 -8.11
N ILE A 7 -3.43 -9.61 -8.18
CA ILE A 7 -4.52 -9.25 -7.28
C ILE A 7 -5.86 -9.43 -7.99
N ASP A 8 -6.75 -10.20 -7.39
CA ASP A 8 -8.11 -10.38 -7.88
C ASP A 8 -8.96 -9.20 -7.45
N LEU A 9 -9.56 -8.51 -8.42
CA LEU A 9 -10.39 -7.36 -8.12
C LEU A 9 -11.80 -7.82 -7.73
N PRO A 10 -12.47 -7.12 -6.78
CA PRO A 10 -13.84 -7.46 -6.40
C PRO A 10 -14.79 -7.29 -7.59
N ARG A 11 -15.59 -8.31 -7.87
CA ARG A 11 -16.47 -8.31 -9.04
C ARG A 11 -17.61 -7.31 -8.96
N ASP A 12 -18.13 -7.11 -7.75
CA ASP A 12 -19.33 -6.29 -7.55
C ASP A 12 -19.04 -4.81 -7.34
N LYS A 13 -17.77 -4.42 -7.26
CA LYS A 13 -17.37 -3.03 -7.06
C LYS A 13 -17.20 -2.30 -8.38
N ARG A 14 -17.44 -0.98 -8.38
CA ARG A 14 -17.11 -0.15 -9.52
C ARG A 14 -15.60 -0.20 -9.77
N ILE A 15 -15.20 -0.08 -11.02
CA ILE A 15 -13.78 -0.17 -11.35
C ILE A 15 -12.93 0.87 -10.61
N GLU A 16 -13.45 2.07 -10.41
CA GLU A 16 -12.77 3.12 -9.68
C GLU A 16 -12.42 2.67 -8.26
N VAL A 17 -13.37 2.03 -7.58
CA VAL A 17 -13.16 1.53 -6.21
C VAL A 17 -12.30 0.28 -6.22
N ALA A 18 -12.51 -0.61 -7.16
CA ALA A 18 -11.79 -1.88 -7.24
C ALA A 18 -10.28 -1.67 -7.44
N LEU A 19 -9.88 -0.67 -8.23
CA LEU A 19 -8.47 -0.38 -8.46
C LEU A 19 -7.75 0.01 -7.18
N THR A 20 -8.44 0.58 -6.21
CA THR A 20 -7.82 0.97 -4.93
C THR A 20 -7.45 -0.24 -4.06
N TYR A 21 -7.90 -1.43 -4.42
CA TYR A 21 -7.50 -2.67 -3.73
C TYR A 21 -6.08 -3.08 -4.07
N ILE A 22 -5.49 -2.49 -5.09
CA ILE A 22 -4.09 -2.73 -5.46
C ILE A 22 -3.20 -1.86 -4.59
N TYR A 23 -2.23 -2.47 -3.91
CA TYR A 23 -1.29 -1.71 -3.08
C TYR A 23 -0.49 -0.74 -3.94
N GLY A 24 -0.56 0.52 -3.62
CA GLY A 24 0.09 1.59 -4.36
C GLY A 24 -0.87 2.42 -5.22
N ILE A 25 -2.13 2.01 -5.33
CA ILE A 25 -3.14 2.77 -6.07
C ILE A 25 -4.22 3.22 -5.10
N GLY A 26 -4.34 4.54 -4.95
CA GLY A 26 -5.42 5.17 -4.20
C GLY A 26 -6.45 5.78 -5.14
N PRO A 27 -7.43 6.51 -4.61
CA PRO A 27 -8.48 7.11 -5.45
C PRO A 27 -7.94 8.02 -6.55
N ALA A 28 -6.91 8.82 -6.29
CA ALA A 28 -6.33 9.73 -7.26
C ALA A 28 -5.71 8.99 -8.44
N ARG A 29 -4.91 7.95 -8.15
CA ARG A 29 -4.28 7.15 -9.20
C ARG A 29 -5.29 6.33 -9.99
N ALA A 30 -6.33 5.84 -9.31
CA ALA A 30 -7.41 5.13 -9.99
C ALA A 30 -8.09 6.05 -11.01
N ALA A 31 -8.38 7.30 -10.63
CA ALA A 31 -8.96 8.27 -11.54
C ALA A 31 -8.05 8.57 -12.74
N GLU A 32 -6.74 8.71 -12.50
CA GLU A 32 -5.77 8.94 -13.56
C GLU A 32 -5.71 7.77 -14.55
N VAL A 33 -5.71 6.55 -14.05
CA VAL A 33 -5.67 5.35 -14.88
C VAL A 33 -6.91 5.28 -15.77
N LEU A 34 -8.07 5.52 -15.18
CA LEU A 34 -9.33 5.50 -15.93
C LEU A 34 -9.39 6.61 -16.98
N ALA A 35 -8.85 7.79 -16.68
CA ALA A 35 -8.76 8.88 -17.64
C ALA A 35 -7.85 8.51 -18.82
N LYS A 36 -6.73 7.86 -18.55
CA LYS A 36 -5.78 7.44 -19.60
C LYS A 36 -6.32 6.35 -20.49
N THR A 37 -7.13 5.46 -19.94
CA THR A 37 -7.70 4.34 -20.71
C THR A 37 -9.06 4.69 -21.34
N GLY A 38 -9.69 5.77 -20.89
CA GLY A 38 -11.01 6.16 -21.39
C GLY A 38 -12.16 5.27 -20.90
N ILE A 39 -11.92 4.48 -19.86
CA ILE A 39 -12.93 3.58 -19.29
C ILE A 39 -13.79 4.35 -18.31
N ASP A 40 -15.12 4.11 -18.36
CA ASP A 40 -16.06 4.73 -17.43
C ASP A 40 -15.80 4.23 -16.00
N ALA A 41 -15.67 5.17 -15.07
CA ALA A 41 -15.41 4.86 -13.66
C ALA A 41 -16.53 4.06 -12.99
N ASP A 42 -17.75 4.15 -13.50
CA ASP A 42 -18.90 3.50 -12.90
C ASP A 42 -19.14 2.06 -13.38
N ILE A 43 -18.34 1.57 -14.31
CA ILE A 43 -18.44 0.19 -14.77
C ILE A 43 -18.04 -0.75 -13.64
N ARG A 44 -18.84 -1.79 -13.42
CA ARG A 44 -18.52 -2.84 -12.45
C ARG A 44 -17.42 -3.74 -13.00
N VAL A 45 -16.60 -4.29 -12.13
CA VAL A 45 -15.49 -5.16 -12.55
C VAL A 45 -16.01 -6.34 -13.39
N LYS A 46 -17.14 -6.91 -13.01
CA LYS A 46 -17.74 -8.05 -13.73
C LYS A 46 -18.15 -7.69 -15.15
N ASP A 47 -18.36 -6.42 -15.45
CA ASP A 47 -18.81 -5.94 -16.76
C ASP A 47 -17.65 -5.51 -17.67
N LEU A 48 -16.40 -5.61 -17.20
CA LEU A 48 -15.23 -5.27 -18.00
C LEU A 48 -14.99 -6.29 -19.11
N THR A 49 -14.62 -5.77 -20.29
CA THR A 49 -14.17 -6.65 -21.38
C THR A 49 -12.71 -7.02 -21.18
N GLU A 50 -12.26 -8.07 -21.86
CA GLU A 50 -10.87 -8.49 -21.82
C GLU A 50 -9.92 -7.40 -22.33
N GLU A 51 -10.33 -6.66 -23.34
CA GLU A 51 -9.54 -5.54 -23.86
C GLU A 51 -9.37 -4.44 -22.82
N GLN A 52 -10.45 -4.08 -22.12
CA GLN A 52 -10.42 -3.08 -21.09
C GLN A 52 -9.51 -3.52 -19.94
N GLU A 53 -9.59 -4.79 -19.55
CA GLU A 53 -8.74 -5.35 -18.50
C GLU A 53 -7.26 -5.29 -18.92
N ALA A 54 -6.96 -5.65 -20.17
CA ALA A 54 -5.60 -5.60 -20.69
C ALA A 54 -5.07 -4.16 -20.74
N GLN A 55 -5.89 -3.19 -21.13
CA GLN A 55 -5.51 -1.78 -21.13
C GLN A 55 -5.20 -1.27 -19.72
N LEU A 56 -6.04 -1.63 -18.77
CA LEU A 56 -5.81 -1.26 -17.37
C LEU A 56 -4.51 -1.84 -16.84
N ARG A 57 -4.29 -3.12 -17.10
CA ARG A 57 -3.07 -3.81 -16.67
C ARG A 57 -1.82 -3.14 -17.27
N ASP A 58 -1.86 -2.85 -18.54
CA ASP A 58 -0.76 -2.23 -19.26
C ASP A 58 -0.40 -0.85 -18.68
N VAL A 59 -1.41 0.00 -18.52
CA VAL A 59 -1.21 1.35 -17.98
C VAL A 59 -0.68 1.29 -16.55
N ILE A 60 -1.26 0.43 -15.71
CA ILE A 60 -0.87 0.32 -14.31
C ILE A 60 0.58 -0.20 -14.19
N GLU A 61 0.92 -1.26 -14.90
CA GLU A 61 2.23 -1.87 -14.78
C GLU A 61 3.35 -1.00 -15.33
N HIS A 62 3.07 -0.19 -16.36
CA HIS A 62 4.08 0.66 -16.98
C HIS A 62 4.27 2.02 -16.29
N ASN A 63 3.25 2.52 -15.61
CA ASN A 63 3.29 3.89 -15.07
C ASN A 63 3.43 3.97 -13.55
N TYR A 64 3.20 2.88 -12.85
CA TYR A 64 3.17 2.91 -11.37
C TYR A 64 3.97 1.77 -10.78
N LEU A 65 4.58 2.05 -9.65
CA LEU A 65 5.22 1.04 -8.83
C LEU A 65 4.17 0.53 -7.85
N ILE A 66 3.81 -0.75 -7.95
CA ILE A 66 2.71 -1.32 -7.18
C ILE A 66 3.09 -2.66 -6.54
N GLU A 67 2.27 -3.10 -5.59
CA GLU A 67 2.36 -4.40 -4.93
C GLU A 67 3.77 -4.75 -4.46
N SER A 68 4.29 -5.91 -4.87
CA SER A 68 5.59 -6.39 -4.38
C SER A 68 6.74 -5.44 -4.72
N ASP A 69 6.69 -4.78 -5.87
CA ASP A 69 7.73 -3.81 -6.24
C ASP A 69 7.74 -2.60 -5.32
N LEU A 70 6.55 -2.09 -4.99
CA LEU A 70 6.43 -0.97 -4.07
C LEU A 70 6.83 -1.39 -2.66
N ARG A 71 6.42 -2.56 -2.22
CA ARG A 71 6.81 -3.07 -0.89
C ARG A 71 8.31 -3.24 -0.79
N ARG A 72 8.95 -3.72 -1.86
CA ARG A 72 10.40 -3.87 -1.92
C ARG A 72 11.10 -2.52 -1.82
N GLU A 73 10.62 -1.54 -2.57
CA GLU A 73 11.19 -0.19 -2.52
C GLU A 73 11.09 0.42 -1.13
N THR A 74 9.92 0.30 -0.50
CA THR A 74 9.71 0.80 0.86
C THR A 74 10.68 0.14 1.84
N ALA A 75 10.80 -1.19 1.76
CA ALA A 75 11.72 -1.94 2.62
C ALA A 75 13.17 -1.53 2.40
N MET A 76 13.57 -1.33 1.14
CA MET A 76 14.91 -0.88 0.81
C MET A 76 15.20 0.53 1.32
N ASN A 77 14.22 1.41 1.26
CA ASN A 77 14.36 2.77 1.77
C ASN A 77 14.55 2.78 3.28
N ILE A 78 13.79 1.94 4.00
CA ILE A 78 13.95 1.81 5.45
C ILE A 78 15.30 1.21 5.79
N LYS A 79 15.73 0.20 5.05
CA LYS A 79 17.04 -0.43 5.23
C LYS A 79 18.16 0.58 5.03
N ARG A 80 18.05 1.41 3.99
CA ARG A 80 19.03 2.46 3.72
C ARG A 80 19.14 3.44 4.89
N LEU A 81 18.00 3.89 5.42
CA LEU A 81 17.98 4.78 6.57
C LEU A 81 18.68 4.14 7.78
N SER A 82 18.44 2.86 8.00
CA SER A 82 19.07 2.12 9.09
C SER A 82 20.58 1.98 8.89
N GLU A 83 21.03 1.73 7.67
CA GLU A 83 22.46 1.58 7.35
C GLU A 83 23.21 2.90 7.45
N ILE A 84 22.60 4.02 7.06
CA ILE A 84 23.21 5.34 7.20
C ILE A 84 23.38 5.71 8.67
N GLY A 85 22.55 5.16 9.55
CA GLY A 85 22.61 5.45 10.98
C GLY A 85 21.97 6.78 11.35
N CYS A 86 21.08 7.33 10.50
CA CYS A 86 20.37 8.55 10.84
C CYS A 86 19.33 8.30 11.92
N TYR A 87 18.80 9.37 12.50
CA TYR A 87 17.82 9.26 13.58
C TYR A 87 16.59 8.45 13.16
N ARG A 88 16.03 8.72 11.98
CA ARG A 88 14.88 7.96 11.48
C ARG A 88 15.19 6.48 11.35
N GLY A 89 16.37 6.14 10.86
CA GLY A 89 16.80 4.75 10.74
C GLY A 89 16.88 4.05 12.08
N LEU A 90 17.39 4.72 13.10
CA LEU A 90 17.45 4.18 14.46
C LEU A 90 16.05 3.92 15.01
N ARG A 91 15.10 4.84 14.75
CA ARG A 91 13.72 4.66 15.21
C ARG A 91 13.07 3.44 14.53
N HIS A 92 13.31 3.25 13.21
CA HIS A 92 12.82 2.06 12.51
C HIS A 92 13.43 0.77 13.09
N ARG A 93 14.72 0.80 13.37
CA ARG A 93 15.42 -0.36 13.93
C ARG A 93 14.85 -0.77 15.27
N ARG A 94 14.47 0.21 16.09
CA ARG A 94 13.93 -0.03 17.44
C ARG A 94 12.42 -0.25 17.45
N GLY A 95 11.74 -0.11 16.29
CA GLY A 95 10.30 -0.24 16.22
C GLY A 95 9.54 0.88 16.91
N LEU A 96 10.10 2.08 16.91
CA LEU A 96 9.51 3.25 17.56
C LEU A 96 8.97 4.25 16.52
N PRO A 97 8.03 5.14 16.92
CA PRO A 97 7.55 6.18 16.01
C PRO A 97 8.68 7.03 15.46
N VAL A 98 8.62 7.38 14.17
CA VAL A 98 9.72 8.04 13.47
C VAL A 98 9.53 9.54 13.22
N HIS A 99 8.34 10.06 13.50
CA HIS A 99 8.00 11.45 13.22
C HIS A 99 7.97 12.35 14.47
N GLY A 100 8.85 12.09 15.43
CA GLY A 100 8.95 12.91 16.61
C GLY A 100 7.80 12.75 17.60
N GLN A 101 7.06 11.68 17.47
CA GLN A 101 5.90 11.43 18.31
C GLN A 101 6.31 11.00 19.72
N ARG A 102 5.45 11.31 20.65
CA ARG A 102 5.64 10.91 22.05
C ARG A 102 5.57 9.39 22.17
N THR A 103 6.45 8.82 22.99
CA THR A 103 6.47 7.37 23.24
C THR A 103 5.97 7.00 24.63
N LYS A 104 5.87 7.96 25.51
CA LYS A 104 5.42 7.75 26.88
C LYS A 104 3.96 7.27 26.93
N THR A 105 3.15 7.73 25.98
CA THR A 105 1.72 7.38 25.88
C THR A 105 1.37 7.07 24.44
N ASN A 106 0.38 6.21 24.26
CA ASN A 106 -0.31 6.01 22.98
C ASN A 106 0.52 5.64 21.73
N ALA A 107 1.73 5.16 21.86
CA ALA A 107 2.54 4.76 20.70
C ALA A 107 2.32 3.28 20.33
N ARG A 108 1.07 2.80 20.41
CA ARG A 108 0.76 1.37 20.26
C ARG A 108 0.89 0.84 18.84
N THR A 109 0.64 1.67 17.83
CA THR A 109 0.74 1.23 16.43
C THR A 109 2.12 0.69 16.09
N ARG A 110 3.16 1.36 16.54
CA ARG A 110 4.54 0.93 16.30
C ARG A 110 5.04 -0.07 17.33
N LYS A 111 4.70 0.18 18.60
CA LYS A 111 5.19 -0.66 19.70
C LYS A 111 4.38 -1.94 19.88
N GLY A 112 3.18 -1.96 19.33
CA GLY A 112 2.26 -3.08 19.48
C GLY A 112 1.47 -3.04 20.76
N PRO A 113 0.70 -4.09 21.07
CA PRO A 113 -0.11 -4.15 22.27
C PRO A 113 0.73 -4.03 23.53
N LYS A 114 0.11 -3.56 24.61
CA LYS A 114 0.78 -3.49 25.91
C LYS A 114 1.24 -4.87 26.33
N LYS A 115 2.47 -4.93 26.83
CA LYS A 115 3.03 -6.17 27.37
C LYS A 115 3.35 -5.97 28.84
N THR A 116 2.81 -6.84 29.67
CA THR A 116 3.10 -6.83 31.09
C THR A 116 4.24 -7.79 31.37
N ILE A 117 5.22 -7.34 32.13
CA ILE A 117 6.33 -8.21 32.55
C ILE A 117 5.81 -9.08 33.69
N ALA A 118 5.57 -10.36 33.38
CA ALA A 118 4.87 -11.26 34.30
C ALA A 118 5.57 -11.45 35.65
N ASN A 119 6.90 -11.46 35.64
CA ASN A 119 7.67 -11.71 36.85
C ASN A 119 8.24 -10.47 37.52
N LYS A 120 7.77 -9.31 37.09
CA LYS A 120 8.25 -8.07 37.69
C LYS A 120 7.68 -7.91 39.07
N LYS A 121 8.55 -7.88 40.06
CA LYS A 121 8.18 -7.64 41.46
C LYS A 121 8.60 -6.24 41.86
N LYS A 122 7.87 -5.70 42.78
CA LYS A 122 8.15 -4.37 43.31
C LYS A 122 9.05 -4.42 44.51
#